data_1f2d753c073b20e5da5cd79e0597ea73
#
_entry.id   1f2d753c073b20e5da5cd79e0597ea73
#
_cell.length_a   1.000
_cell.length_b   1.000
_cell.length_c   1.000
_cell.angle_alpha   90.00
_cell.angle_beta   90.00
_cell.angle_gamma   90.00
#
_symmetry.space_group_name_H-M   'P 1'
#
loop_
_entity.id
_entity.type
_entity.pdbx_description
1 polymer ?
#
loop_
_entity_poly.entity_id
_entity_poly.type
_entity_poly.pdbx_seq_one_letter_code
_entity_poly.pdbx_strand_id
1 'polypeptide(L)'
;MVWRGRSAARDPRAVLVPYFEQAIAVARQSGASVEMHFEGLDYFNSSTIAALIDAIRLGAEHHVPMVMIYKGDVRWQRMSFDALRMFTREHDFQLRAV
;
A
#
# COMPACT_ATOMS: atom_id res chain seq x y z
N MET A 1 0.42 -0.66 -9.51
CA MET A 1 -0.73 -1.42 -9.01
C MET A 1 -1.93 -0.49 -8.85
N VAL A 2 -3.07 -0.88 -9.36
CA VAL A 2 -4.31 -0.11 -9.23
C VAL A 2 -5.34 -0.96 -8.49
N TRP A 3 -5.93 -0.38 -7.45
CA TRP A 3 -6.91 -1.04 -6.59
C TRP A 3 -8.29 -0.44 -6.83
N ARG A 4 -9.28 -1.30 -7.05
CA ARG A 4 -10.67 -0.88 -7.31
C ARG A 4 -11.64 -1.76 -6.56
N GLY A 5 -12.86 -1.26 -6.35
CA GLY A 5 -13.94 -2.00 -5.71
C GLY A 5 -13.78 -2.07 -4.21
N ARG A 6 -13.99 -3.24 -3.64
CA ARG A 6 -13.99 -3.45 -2.19
C ARG A 6 -12.95 -4.49 -1.80
N SER A 7 -12.20 -4.21 -0.74
CA SER A 7 -11.26 -5.15 -0.15
C SER A 7 -11.80 -5.57 1.22
N ALA A 8 -12.56 -6.64 1.25
CA ALA A 8 -13.19 -7.17 2.45
C ALA A 8 -12.97 -8.68 2.59
N ALA A 9 -11.87 -9.18 2.03
CA ALA A 9 -11.52 -10.59 2.15
C ALA A 9 -11.28 -10.96 3.62
N ARG A 10 -11.60 -12.22 3.97
CA ARG A 10 -11.43 -12.71 5.33
C ARG A 10 -9.96 -12.73 5.75
N ASP A 11 -9.08 -13.09 4.82
CA ASP A 11 -7.63 -13.08 5.06
C ASP A 11 -6.91 -12.41 3.89
N PRO A 12 -6.91 -11.07 3.85
CA PRO A 12 -6.28 -10.35 2.75
C PRO A 12 -4.76 -10.54 2.70
N ARG A 13 -4.12 -10.83 3.83
CA ARG A 13 -2.67 -11.06 3.87
C ARG A 13 -2.28 -12.29 3.06
N ALA A 14 -3.04 -13.37 3.15
CA ALA A 14 -2.77 -14.57 2.39
C ALA A 14 -2.84 -14.35 0.88
N VAL A 15 -3.70 -13.44 0.43
CA VAL A 15 -3.89 -13.10 -0.98
C VAL A 15 -2.91 -12.04 -1.45
N LEU A 16 -2.70 -11.01 -0.63
CA LEU A 16 -1.99 -9.79 -1.05
C LEU A 16 -0.48 -9.88 -0.84
N VAL A 17 0.01 -10.54 0.21
CA VAL A 17 1.44 -10.58 0.50
C VAL A 17 2.25 -11.21 -0.64
N PRO A 18 1.88 -12.37 -1.21
CA PRO A 18 2.59 -12.90 -2.36
C PRO A 18 2.61 -11.95 -3.56
N TYR A 19 1.53 -11.20 -3.76
CA TYR A 19 1.44 -10.21 -4.82
C TYR A 19 2.40 -9.05 -4.59
N PHE A 20 2.49 -8.56 -3.35
CA PHE A 20 3.43 -7.51 -2.99
C PHE A 20 4.88 -7.99 -3.13
N GLU A 21 5.17 -9.21 -2.72
CA GLU A 21 6.51 -9.79 -2.86
C GLU A 21 6.96 -9.79 -4.31
N GLN A 22 6.07 -10.19 -5.21
CA GLN A 22 6.37 -10.21 -6.64
C GLN A 22 6.60 -8.81 -7.19
N ALA A 23 5.74 -7.85 -6.83
CA ALA A 23 5.87 -6.46 -7.28
C ALA A 23 7.18 -5.84 -6.79
N ILE A 24 7.55 -6.10 -5.55
CA ILE A 24 8.79 -5.59 -4.96
C ILE A 24 10.00 -6.22 -5.62
N ALA A 25 9.97 -7.52 -5.91
CA ALA A 25 11.07 -8.20 -6.59
C ALA A 25 11.30 -7.63 -8.00
N VAL A 26 10.23 -7.39 -8.75
CA VAL A 26 10.33 -6.77 -10.09
C VAL A 26 10.89 -5.36 -10.00
N ALA A 27 10.40 -4.55 -9.06
CA ALA A 27 10.88 -3.18 -8.87
C ALA A 27 12.36 -3.15 -8.49
N ARG A 28 12.79 -4.06 -7.62
CA ARG A 28 14.18 -4.16 -7.20
C ARG A 28 15.11 -4.49 -8.37
N GLN A 29 14.70 -5.42 -9.23
CA GLN A 29 15.50 -5.81 -10.40
C GLN A 29 15.65 -4.67 -11.41
N SER A 30 14.62 -3.85 -11.58
CA SER A 30 14.62 -2.76 -12.55
C SER A 30 15.09 -1.42 -11.97
N GLY A 31 15.38 -1.37 -10.67
CA GLY A 31 15.73 -0.12 -9.99
C GLY A 31 14.57 0.86 -9.87
N ALA A 32 13.34 0.38 -9.94
CA ALA A 32 12.14 1.21 -9.92
C ALA A 32 11.53 1.27 -8.52
N SER A 33 10.54 2.15 -8.34
CA SER A 33 9.71 2.20 -7.14
C SER A 33 8.41 1.43 -7.37
N VAL A 34 7.73 1.08 -6.27
CA VAL A 34 6.39 0.49 -6.32
C VAL A 34 5.39 1.61 -6.09
N GLU A 35 4.48 1.80 -7.02
CA GLU A 35 3.43 2.80 -6.95
C GLU A 35 2.08 2.10 -6.86
N MET A 36 1.33 2.38 -5.80
CA MET A 36 0.02 1.79 -5.54
C MET A 36 -1.06 2.85 -5.59
N HIS A 37 -2.08 2.62 -6.42
CA HIS A 37 -3.17 3.56 -6.64
C HIS A 37 -4.44 3.05 -5.98
N PHE A 38 -4.94 3.77 -5.00
CA PHE A 38 -6.14 3.40 -4.23
C PHE A 38 -7.33 4.31 -4.51
N GLU A 39 -7.22 5.28 -5.43
CA GLU A 39 -8.26 6.28 -5.67
C GLU A 39 -9.60 5.64 -6.07
N GLY A 40 -9.55 4.54 -6.84
CA GLY A 40 -10.74 3.83 -7.29
C GLY A 40 -11.31 2.81 -6.32
N LEU A 41 -10.74 2.72 -5.12
CA LEU A 41 -11.18 1.75 -4.12
C LEU A 41 -12.37 2.28 -3.35
N ASP A 42 -13.47 1.51 -3.31
CA ASP A 42 -14.70 1.91 -2.62
C ASP A 42 -14.65 1.65 -1.11
N TYR A 43 -13.93 0.59 -0.72
CA TYR A 43 -13.84 0.18 0.68
C TYR A 43 -12.73 -0.84 0.89
N PHE A 44 -12.09 -0.81 2.06
CA PHE A 44 -11.31 -1.93 2.56
C PHE A 44 -11.41 -2.01 4.09
N ASN A 45 -11.20 -3.22 4.65
CA ASN A 45 -11.32 -3.45 6.09
C ASN A 45 -9.96 -3.27 6.81
N SER A 46 -9.98 -3.36 8.15
CA SER A 46 -8.76 -3.20 8.95
C SER A 46 -7.71 -4.27 8.67
N SER A 47 -8.12 -5.46 8.26
CA SER A 47 -7.18 -6.52 7.88
C SER A 47 -6.39 -6.16 6.62
N THR A 48 -7.00 -5.40 5.72
CA THR A 48 -6.30 -4.87 4.55
C THR A 48 -5.25 -3.83 4.96
N ILE A 49 -5.55 -2.99 5.96
CA ILE A 49 -4.56 -2.07 6.53
C ILE A 49 -3.34 -2.84 7.04
N ALA A 50 -3.55 -3.94 7.74
CA ALA A 50 -2.44 -4.78 8.23
C ALA A 50 -1.61 -5.33 7.07
N ALA A 51 -2.25 -5.74 5.99
CA ALA A 51 -1.55 -6.22 4.79
C ALA A 51 -0.71 -5.11 4.14
N LEU A 52 -1.22 -3.87 4.12
CA LEU A 52 -0.48 -2.72 3.60
C LEU A 52 0.75 -2.40 4.48
N ILE A 53 0.63 -2.55 5.79
CA ILE A 53 1.78 -2.38 6.69
C ILE A 53 2.84 -3.44 6.38
N ASP A 54 2.44 -4.68 6.15
CA ASP A 54 3.37 -5.74 5.75
C ASP A 54 4.08 -5.39 4.43
N ALA A 55 3.36 -4.82 3.48
CA ALA A 55 3.94 -4.39 2.21
C ALA A 55 4.98 -3.28 2.41
N ILE A 56 4.69 -2.31 3.28
CA ILE A 56 5.64 -1.22 3.60
C ILE A 56 6.92 -1.79 4.20
N ARG A 57 6.79 -2.71 5.16
CA ARG A 57 7.94 -3.35 5.79
C ARG A 57 8.76 -4.17 4.79
N LEU A 58 8.07 -4.90 3.93
CA LEU A 58 8.73 -5.71 2.91
C LEU A 58 9.52 -4.84 1.93
N GLY A 59 8.93 -3.73 1.49
CA GLY A 59 9.63 -2.77 0.65
C GLY A 59 10.88 -2.21 1.34
N ALA A 60 10.77 -1.88 2.63
CA ALA A 60 11.90 -1.38 3.41
C ALA A 60 13.02 -2.42 3.54
N GLU A 61 12.68 -3.69 3.77
CA GLU A 61 13.66 -4.77 3.84
C GLU A 61 14.47 -4.91 2.55
N HIS A 62 13.84 -4.71 1.42
CA HIS A 62 14.46 -4.84 0.11
C HIS A 62 15.00 -3.52 -0.46
N HIS A 63 14.91 -2.44 0.31
CA HIS A 63 15.33 -1.10 -0.09
C HIS A 63 14.64 -0.64 -1.38
N VAL A 64 13.34 -0.95 -1.51
CA VAL A 64 12.52 -0.55 -2.65
C VAL A 64 11.64 0.62 -2.22
N PRO A 65 11.76 1.81 -2.85
CA PRO A 65 10.88 2.93 -2.55
C PRO A 65 9.43 2.60 -2.89
N MET A 66 8.50 3.08 -2.07
CA MET A 66 7.08 2.79 -2.24
C MET A 66 6.27 4.07 -2.11
N VAL A 67 5.28 4.24 -2.99
CA VAL A 67 4.35 5.37 -2.97
C VAL A 67 2.93 4.80 -2.97
N MET A 68 2.11 5.25 -2.03
CA MET A 68 0.68 4.94 -2.00
C MET A 68 -0.11 6.21 -2.30
N ILE A 69 -0.94 6.15 -3.33
CA ILE A 69 -1.74 7.28 -3.80
C ILE A 69 -3.20 7.04 -3.43
N TYR A 70 -3.82 8.00 -2.76
CA TYR A 70 -5.19 7.89 -2.29
C TYR A 70 -5.96 9.16 -2.61
N LYS A 71 -7.29 9.10 -2.49
CA LYS A 71 -8.16 10.24 -2.76
C LYS A 71 -8.38 11.04 -1.47
N GLY A 72 -7.73 12.20 -1.38
CA GLY A 72 -7.70 13.00 -0.14
C GLY A 72 -9.04 13.64 0.21
N ASP A 73 -9.96 13.81 -0.74
CA ASP A 73 -11.30 14.34 -0.50
C ASP A 73 -12.30 13.25 -0.09
N VAL A 74 -11.92 11.98 -0.13
CA VAL A 74 -12.74 10.88 0.38
C VAL A 74 -12.36 10.62 1.84
N ARG A 75 -13.28 10.91 2.74
CA ARG A 75 -13.01 10.91 4.19
C ARG A 75 -12.45 9.59 4.70
N TRP A 76 -13.04 8.47 4.31
CA TRP A 76 -12.58 7.17 4.81
C TRP A 76 -11.17 6.82 4.32
N GLN A 77 -10.85 7.18 3.09
CA GLN A 77 -9.49 6.99 2.56
C GLN A 77 -8.49 7.85 3.30
N ARG A 78 -8.81 9.13 3.48
CA ARG A 78 -7.93 10.05 4.21
C ARG A 78 -7.64 9.55 5.62
N MET A 79 -8.66 9.13 6.35
CA MET A 79 -8.49 8.64 7.73
C MET A 79 -7.70 7.35 7.77
N SER A 80 -7.95 6.43 6.84
CA SER A 80 -7.24 5.15 6.79
C SER A 80 -5.77 5.32 6.45
N PHE A 81 -5.45 6.18 5.48
CA PHE A 81 -4.06 6.39 5.08
C PHE A 81 -3.30 7.29 6.04
N ASP A 82 -3.97 8.17 6.78
CA ASP A 82 -3.32 8.93 7.84
C ASP A 82 -2.75 8.02 8.93
N ALA A 83 -3.39 6.88 9.19
CA ALA A 83 -2.87 5.90 10.14
C ALA A 83 -1.53 5.30 9.68
N LEU A 84 -1.23 5.34 8.40
CA LEU A 84 0.03 4.84 7.85
C LEU A 84 1.14 5.91 7.79
N ARG A 85 0.80 7.14 8.11
CA ARG A 85 1.73 8.28 7.95
C ARG A 85 2.99 8.16 8.82
N MET A 86 2.88 7.48 9.95
CA MET A 86 4.02 7.26 10.84
C MET A 86 5.16 6.49 10.13
N PHE A 87 4.83 5.63 9.18
CA PHE A 87 5.82 4.84 8.47
C PHE A 87 6.62 5.63 7.45
N THR A 88 6.16 6.83 7.06
CA THR A 88 6.87 7.67 6.10
C THR A 88 8.19 8.21 6.65
N ARG A 89 8.34 8.21 7.98
CA ARG A 89 9.55 8.71 8.65
C ARG A 89 10.64 7.65 8.77
N GLU A 90 10.25 6.38 8.83
CA GLU A 90 11.17 5.27 9.12
C GLU A 90 11.63 4.55 7.87
N HIS A 91 10.88 4.69 6.77
CA HIS A 91 11.10 3.92 5.55
C HIS A 91 11.03 4.83 4.33
N ASP A 92 11.56 4.38 3.22
CA ASP A 92 11.43 5.06 1.93
C ASP A 92 10.01 4.83 1.38
N PHE A 93 9.06 5.46 2.02
CA PHE A 93 7.63 5.31 1.78
C PHE A 93 6.96 6.67 1.80
N GLN A 94 6.14 6.94 0.79
CA GLN A 94 5.40 8.19 0.66
C GLN A 94 3.91 7.95 0.53
N LEU A 95 3.14 8.87 1.13
CA LEU A 95 1.69 8.96 0.95
C LEU A 95 1.41 10.21 0.10
N ARG A 96 0.64 10.02 -0.96
CA ARG A 96 0.28 11.13 -1.86
C ARG A 96 -1.24 11.21 -1.97
N ALA A 97 -1.81 12.34 -1.55
CA ALA A 97 -3.23 12.63 -1.72
C ALA A 97 -3.46 13.28 -3.08
N VAL A 98 -4.49 12.86 -3.77
CA VAL A 98 -4.91 13.45 -5.05
C VAL A 98 -6.34 13.92 -4.99
#